data_9d57e6840bd65e1b19f99db0c3f53e31
#
_entry.id   9d57e6840bd65e1b19f99db0c3f53e31
#
_cell.length_a   1.000
_cell.length_b   1.000
_cell.length_c   1.000
_cell.angle_alpha   90.00
_cell.angle_beta   90.00
_cell.angle_gamma   90.00
#
_symmetry.space_group_name_H-M   'P 1'
#
loop_
_entity.id
_entity.type
_entity.pdbx_description
1 polymer ?
#
loop_
_entity_poly.entity_id
_entity_poly.type
_entity_poly.pdbx_seq_one_letter_code
_entity_poly.pdbx_strand_id
1 'polypeptide(L)'
;AQPKVPVARLSVLHGRAKPRPDARAALRVREDGKFKIVQISDTHMVTGVGVCKDAIDAHGKNLAESEADPLTVHFIGKILDIEKPDLVILTGDQLHHDISDSQSALFKVVAPIIERSIPFAAVFGNHDSEGIHALSRE
;
A
#
# COMPACT_ATOMS: atom_id res chain seq x y z
N ALA A 1 -8.34 13.21 24.87
CA ALA A 1 -8.48 13.94 23.62
C ALA A 1 -7.30 13.57 22.74
N GLN A 2 -7.54 12.80 21.68
CA GLN A 2 -6.50 12.50 20.70
C GLN A 2 -6.11 13.78 19.99
N PRO A 3 -4.81 14.05 19.78
CA PRO A 3 -4.41 15.11 18.88
C PRO A 3 -4.89 14.72 17.48
N LYS A 4 -5.92 15.38 16.99
CA LYS A 4 -6.28 15.31 15.58
C LYS A 4 -5.03 15.77 14.82
N VAL A 5 -4.31 14.85 14.21
CA VAL A 5 -3.30 15.22 13.23
C VAL A 5 -4.06 15.98 12.15
N PRO A 6 -3.79 17.28 11.98
CA PRO A 6 -4.62 18.04 11.08
C PRO A 6 -4.42 17.49 9.68
N VAL A 7 -5.49 16.97 9.08
CA VAL A 7 -5.55 16.63 7.64
C VAL A 7 -5.06 17.83 6.81
N ALA A 8 -5.21 19.04 7.33
CA ALA A 8 -4.63 20.26 6.81
C ALA A 8 -3.10 20.23 6.66
N ARG A 9 -2.34 19.48 7.48
CA ARG A 9 -0.89 19.37 7.31
C ARG A 9 -0.51 18.51 6.11
N LEU A 10 -1.25 17.46 5.83
CA LEU A 10 -1.10 16.65 4.63
C LEU A 10 -1.52 17.46 3.38
N SER A 11 -2.62 18.21 3.45
CA SER A 11 -3.07 19.05 2.35
C SER A 11 -2.15 20.25 2.11
N VAL A 12 -1.49 20.81 3.13
CA VAL A 12 -0.49 21.90 2.98
C VAL A 12 0.81 21.38 2.34
N LEU A 13 1.22 20.17 2.63
CA LEU A 13 2.34 19.54 1.92
C LEU A 13 1.99 19.24 0.47
N HIS A 14 0.76 18.87 0.17
CA HIS A 14 0.26 18.69 -1.19
C HIS A 14 0.01 20.03 -1.91
N GLY A 15 -0.39 21.07 -1.19
CA GLY A 15 -0.66 22.39 -1.76
C GLY A 15 0.60 23.16 -2.20
N ARG A 16 1.79 22.76 -1.78
CA ARG A 16 3.07 23.32 -2.25
C ARG A 16 3.75 22.49 -3.34
N ALA A 17 3.40 21.24 -3.49
CA ALA A 17 3.71 20.51 -4.70
C ALA A 17 2.79 21.08 -5.78
N LYS A 18 3.34 21.82 -6.76
CA LYS A 18 2.59 22.14 -7.98
C LYS A 18 1.89 20.87 -8.41
N PRO A 19 0.55 20.88 -8.61
CA PRO A 19 -0.13 19.73 -9.16
C PRO A 19 0.69 19.31 -10.38
N ARG A 20 1.21 18.11 -10.40
CA ARG A 20 1.84 17.60 -11.61
C ARG A 20 0.74 17.71 -12.67
N PRO A 21 0.92 18.50 -13.75
CA PRO A 21 -0.12 18.69 -14.76
C PRO A 21 -0.64 17.35 -15.29
N ASP A 22 0.15 16.32 -15.13
CA ASP A 22 -0.04 14.99 -15.71
C ASP A 22 -0.76 13.99 -14.82
N ALA A 23 -1.03 14.28 -13.55
CA ALA A 23 -1.72 13.33 -12.66
C ALA A 23 -3.16 12.99 -13.15
N ARG A 24 -3.81 13.92 -13.87
CA ARG A 24 -5.10 13.68 -14.53
C ARG A 24 -4.97 13.03 -15.91
N ALA A 25 -3.78 13.09 -16.49
CA ALA A 25 -3.49 12.47 -17.80
C ALA A 25 -3.06 10.99 -17.67
N ALA A 26 -2.84 10.50 -16.44
CA ALA A 26 -2.25 9.20 -16.19
C ALA A 26 -3.16 8.03 -16.52
N LEU A 27 -4.49 8.19 -16.43
CA LEU A 27 -5.45 7.12 -16.75
C LEU A 27 -5.91 7.25 -18.20
N ARG A 28 -5.12 6.74 -19.12
CA ARG A 28 -5.46 6.70 -20.54
C ARG A 28 -5.24 5.31 -21.08
N VAL A 29 -6.13 4.90 -21.97
CA VAL A 29 -5.92 3.71 -22.79
C VAL A 29 -4.69 3.95 -23.66
N ARG A 30 -3.82 2.95 -23.77
CA ARG A 30 -2.61 2.97 -24.59
C ARG A 30 -2.96 3.08 -26.07
N GLU A 31 -2.01 3.48 -26.90
CA GLU A 31 -2.20 3.60 -28.36
C GLU A 31 -2.64 2.28 -29.02
N ASP A 32 -2.25 1.14 -28.44
CA ASP A 32 -2.66 -0.20 -28.87
C ASP A 32 -4.07 -0.61 -28.40
N GLY A 33 -4.81 0.31 -27.77
CA GLY A 33 -6.17 0.08 -27.25
C GLY A 33 -6.23 -0.70 -25.94
N LYS A 34 -5.09 -0.96 -25.29
CA LYS A 34 -5.02 -1.73 -24.03
C LYS A 34 -4.94 -0.81 -22.81
N PHE A 35 -5.45 -1.32 -21.71
CA PHE A 35 -5.32 -0.74 -20.38
C PHE A 35 -5.10 -1.87 -19.38
N LYS A 36 -3.95 -1.89 -18.73
CA LYS A 36 -3.58 -2.98 -17.82
C LYS A 36 -3.77 -2.55 -16.38
N ILE A 37 -4.50 -3.35 -15.62
CA ILE A 37 -4.72 -3.18 -14.19
C ILE A 37 -4.01 -4.32 -13.47
N VAL A 38 -3.24 -4.00 -12.43
CA VAL A 38 -2.77 -4.97 -11.43
C VAL A 38 -3.60 -4.78 -10.17
N GLN A 39 -4.22 -5.85 -9.73
CA GLN A 39 -4.94 -5.91 -8.45
C GLN A 39 -4.05 -6.58 -7.41
N ILE A 40 -3.97 -5.97 -6.22
CA ILE A 40 -3.23 -6.48 -5.07
C ILE A 40 -4.20 -6.50 -3.89
N SER A 41 -4.25 -7.63 -3.19
CA SER A 41 -5.13 -7.85 -2.05
C SER A 41 -4.38 -8.57 -0.95
N ASP A 42 -4.84 -8.44 0.28
CA ASP A 42 -4.45 -9.29 1.41
C ASP A 42 -2.92 -9.35 1.64
N THR A 43 -2.27 -8.20 1.60
CA THR A 43 -0.83 -8.12 1.87
C THR A 43 -0.50 -8.25 3.35
N HIS A 44 -1.45 -7.98 4.24
CA HIS A 44 -1.36 -8.14 5.69
C HIS A 44 -0.03 -7.63 6.28
N MET A 45 0.40 -6.44 5.82
CA MET A 45 1.64 -5.81 6.29
C MET A 45 1.59 -5.53 7.79
N VAL A 46 2.72 -5.73 8.45
CA VAL A 46 2.88 -5.48 9.88
C VAL A 46 3.90 -4.37 10.15
N THR A 47 3.84 -3.80 11.35
CA THR A 47 4.84 -2.87 11.88
C THR A 47 5.04 -3.12 13.35
N GLY A 48 6.28 -3.06 13.81
CA GLY A 48 6.62 -3.27 15.20
C GLY A 48 7.25 -4.63 15.48
N VAL A 49 7.05 -5.13 16.68
CA VAL A 49 7.61 -6.40 17.12
C VAL A 49 6.55 -7.49 16.93
N GLY A 50 6.80 -8.43 16.06
CA GLY A 50 5.83 -9.51 15.82
C GLY A 50 6.34 -10.55 14.83
N VAL A 51 5.51 -11.57 14.65
CA VAL A 51 5.71 -12.63 13.67
C VAL A 51 4.60 -12.50 12.64
N CYS A 52 4.96 -12.47 11.37
CA CYS A 52 3.97 -12.57 10.31
C CYS A 52 3.34 -13.96 10.34
N LYS A 53 2.03 -14.04 10.60
CA LYS A 53 1.35 -15.32 10.81
C LYS A 53 1.14 -16.09 9.50
N ASP A 54 1.10 -15.39 8.40
CA ASP A 54 0.71 -15.93 7.10
C ASP A 54 1.90 -16.22 6.18
N ALA A 55 3.09 -15.71 6.51
CA ALA A 55 4.31 -15.99 5.78
C ALA A 55 5.13 -17.11 6.47
N ILE A 56 5.37 -18.17 5.74
CA ILE A 56 6.14 -19.31 6.21
C ILE A 56 7.37 -19.54 5.32
N ASP A 57 8.45 -20.01 5.91
CA ASP A 57 9.65 -20.44 5.21
C ASP A 57 9.49 -21.84 4.58
N ALA A 58 10.54 -22.33 3.92
CA ALA A 58 10.55 -23.66 3.30
C ALA A 58 10.41 -24.82 4.33
N HIS A 59 10.56 -24.54 5.64
CA HIS A 59 10.44 -25.51 6.72
C HIS A 59 9.10 -25.40 7.46
N GLY A 60 8.19 -24.53 6.99
CA GLY A 60 6.88 -24.30 7.61
C GLY A 60 6.92 -23.44 8.86
N LYS A 61 8.01 -22.71 9.11
CA LYS A 61 8.13 -21.78 10.22
C LYS A 61 7.71 -20.38 9.79
N ASN A 62 6.99 -19.69 10.67
CA ASN A 62 6.59 -18.31 10.41
C ASN A 62 7.81 -17.39 10.30
N LEU A 63 7.81 -16.54 9.28
CA LEU A 63 8.79 -15.49 9.10
C LEU A 63 8.54 -14.34 10.09
N ALA A 64 9.62 -13.72 10.56
CA ALA A 64 9.52 -12.48 11.31
C ALA A 64 9.11 -11.32 10.38
N GLU A 65 8.55 -10.24 10.95
CA GLU A 65 8.25 -9.02 10.19
C GLU A 65 9.47 -8.50 9.41
N SER A 66 10.64 -8.53 10.05
CA SER A 66 11.91 -8.09 9.44
C SER A 66 12.29 -8.85 8.17
N GLU A 67 11.70 -10.02 7.95
CA GLU A 67 11.95 -10.87 6.78
C GLU A 67 10.76 -10.85 5.82
N ALA A 68 9.53 -10.95 6.35
CA ALA A 68 8.31 -11.11 5.55
C ALA A 68 7.92 -9.83 4.80
N ASP A 69 7.86 -8.69 5.49
CA ASP A 69 7.47 -7.42 4.87
C ASP A 69 8.40 -7.00 3.73
N PRO A 70 9.76 -7.00 3.90
CA PRO A 70 10.66 -6.70 2.81
C PRO A 70 10.52 -7.63 1.62
N LEU A 71 10.26 -8.92 1.85
CA LEU A 71 10.04 -9.90 0.80
C LEU A 71 8.76 -9.58 0.01
N THR A 72 7.67 -9.24 0.70
CA THR A 72 6.41 -8.83 0.07
C THR A 72 6.57 -7.56 -0.76
N VAL A 73 7.23 -6.53 -0.21
CA VAL A 73 7.52 -5.27 -0.93
C VAL A 73 8.35 -5.54 -2.19
N HIS A 74 9.39 -6.38 -2.08
CA HIS A 74 10.21 -6.77 -3.22
C HIS A 74 9.39 -7.52 -4.29
N PHE A 75 8.51 -8.43 -3.87
CA PHE A 75 7.64 -9.18 -4.76
C PHE A 75 6.67 -8.27 -5.52
N ILE A 76 6.01 -7.34 -4.80
CA ILE A 76 5.17 -6.32 -5.42
C ILE A 76 5.98 -5.54 -6.48
N GLY A 77 7.17 -5.06 -6.11
CA GLY A 77 8.04 -4.34 -7.05
C GLY A 77 8.33 -5.14 -8.32
N LYS A 78 8.65 -6.42 -8.18
CA LYS A 78 8.88 -7.30 -9.35
C LYS A 78 7.65 -7.46 -10.24
N ILE A 79 6.46 -7.64 -9.63
CA ILE A 79 5.21 -7.72 -10.40
C ILE A 79 5.03 -6.43 -11.22
N LEU A 80 5.21 -5.28 -10.59
CA LEU A 80 5.04 -3.97 -11.25
C LEU A 80 6.05 -3.77 -12.39
N ASP A 81 7.29 -4.22 -12.21
CA ASP A 81 8.35 -4.11 -13.23
C ASP A 81 8.07 -5.03 -14.45
N ILE A 82 7.52 -6.21 -14.23
CA ILE A 82 7.18 -7.16 -15.28
C ILE A 82 5.90 -6.75 -16.00
N GLU A 83 4.85 -6.46 -15.22
CA GLU A 83 3.52 -6.20 -15.75
C GLU A 83 3.35 -4.80 -16.32
N LYS A 84 4.08 -3.82 -15.81
CA LYS A 84 4.02 -2.40 -16.22
C LYS A 84 2.58 -1.91 -16.35
N PRO A 85 1.79 -1.95 -15.25
CA PRO A 85 0.38 -1.61 -15.30
C PRO A 85 0.17 -0.11 -15.51
N ASP A 86 -1.02 0.23 -16.00
CA ASP A 86 -1.50 1.60 -16.11
C ASP A 86 -2.18 2.07 -14.81
N LEU A 87 -2.64 1.10 -14.01
CA LEU A 87 -3.30 1.33 -12.72
C LEU A 87 -3.04 0.15 -11.79
N VAL A 88 -2.81 0.45 -10.52
CA VAL A 88 -2.85 -0.54 -9.44
C VAL A 88 -4.11 -0.33 -8.61
N ILE A 89 -4.79 -1.41 -8.26
CA ILE A 89 -5.93 -1.39 -7.34
C ILE A 89 -5.59 -2.24 -6.11
N LEU A 90 -5.64 -1.61 -4.94
CA LEU A 90 -5.51 -2.26 -3.65
C LEU A 90 -6.93 -2.57 -3.14
N THR A 91 -7.27 -3.85 -2.98
CA THR A 91 -8.64 -4.29 -2.75
C THR A 91 -8.95 -4.71 -1.32
N GLY A 92 -8.14 -4.26 -0.38
CA GLY A 92 -8.37 -4.44 1.05
C GLY A 92 -7.40 -5.39 1.71
N ASP A 93 -7.44 -5.39 3.04
CA ASP A 93 -6.56 -6.14 3.92
C ASP A 93 -5.08 -5.93 3.61
N GLN A 94 -4.73 -4.66 3.33
CA GLN A 94 -3.35 -4.25 3.18
C GLN A 94 -2.58 -4.36 4.49
N LEU A 95 -3.30 -4.25 5.61
CA LEU A 95 -2.74 -4.21 6.95
C LEU A 95 -3.18 -5.44 7.74
N HIS A 96 -2.29 -5.93 8.59
CA HIS A 96 -2.65 -6.94 9.58
C HIS A 96 -3.46 -6.29 10.71
N HIS A 97 -4.40 -7.05 11.30
CA HIS A 97 -5.29 -6.54 12.36
C HIS A 97 -4.57 -6.12 13.65
N ASP A 98 -3.40 -6.68 13.92
CA ASP A 98 -2.65 -6.51 15.17
C ASP A 98 -1.39 -5.68 14.94
N ILE A 99 -1.56 -4.44 14.46
CA ILE A 99 -0.45 -3.53 14.18
C ILE A 99 -0.52 -2.26 15.04
N SER A 100 0.66 -1.76 15.41
CA SER A 100 0.79 -0.54 16.22
C SER A 100 0.82 0.74 15.41
N ASP A 101 1.24 0.68 14.13
CA ASP A 101 1.40 1.83 13.24
C ASP A 101 0.86 1.54 11.84
N SER A 102 -0.43 1.81 11.66
CA SER A 102 -1.14 1.59 10.39
C SER A 102 -0.58 2.45 9.26
N GLN A 103 -0.09 3.66 9.55
CA GLN A 103 0.46 4.53 8.50
C GLN A 103 1.74 3.96 7.92
N SER A 104 2.68 3.56 8.78
CA SER A 104 3.94 2.96 8.30
C SER A 104 3.71 1.66 7.53
N ALA A 105 2.77 0.83 7.97
CA ALA A 105 2.41 -0.39 7.26
C ALA A 105 1.82 -0.09 5.88
N LEU A 106 0.90 0.87 5.79
CA LEU A 106 0.33 1.30 4.51
C LEU A 106 1.41 1.86 3.56
N PHE A 107 2.35 2.66 4.09
CA PHE A 107 3.45 3.18 3.29
C PHE A 107 4.33 2.07 2.71
N LYS A 108 4.56 0.97 3.41
CA LYS A 108 5.29 -0.18 2.87
C LYS A 108 4.59 -0.75 1.62
N VAL A 109 3.26 -0.86 1.65
CA VAL A 109 2.49 -1.38 0.50
C VAL A 109 2.56 -0.45 -0.69
N VAL A 110 2.39 0.85 -0.47
CA VAL A 110 2.29 1.82 -1.58
C VAL A 110 3.64 2.31 -2.10
N ALA A 111 4.72 2.19 -1.32
CA ALA A 111 6.05 2.65 -1.71
C ALA A 111 6.49 2.13 -3.10
N PRO A 112 6.45 0.83 -3.40
CA PRO A 112 6.88 0.32 -4.71
C PRO A 112 6.02 0.84 -5.87
N ILE A 113 4.78 1.23 -5.62
CA ILE A 113 3.87 1.80 -6.61
C ILE A 113 4.24 3.26 -6.88
N ILE A 114 4.45 4.03 -5.80
CA ILE A 114 4.82 5.45 -5.85
C ILE A 114 6.19 5.64 -6.51
N GLU A 115 7.18 4.82 -6.15
CA GLU A 115 8.54 4.84 -6.74
C GLU A 115 8.52 4.69 -8.26
N ARG A 116 7.54 3.94 -8.78
CA ARG A 116 7.34 3.73 -10.23
C ARG A 116 6.41 4.74 -10.88
N SER A 117 5.92 5.71 -10.09
CA SER A 117 4.96 6.72 -10.57
C SER A 117 3.70 6.12 -11.19
N ILE A 118 3.26 4.95 -10.73
CA ILE A 118 2.05 4.29 -11.19
C ILE A 118 0.86 4.85 -10.43
N PRO A 119 -0.24 5.24 -11.09
CA PRO A 119 -1.48 5.59 -10.41
C PRO A 119 -2.05 4.41 -9.64
N PHE A 120 -2.64 4.67 -8.48
CA PHE A 120 -3.32 3.63 -7.73
C PHE A 120 -4.60 4.13 -7.06
N ALA A 121 -5.51 3.19 -6.80
CA ALA A 121 -6.69 3.36 -5.97
C ALA A 121 -6.70 2.30 -4.87
N ALA A 122 -7.32 2.59 -3.75
CA ALA A 122 -7.42 1.65 -2.63
C ALA A 122 -8.82 1.64 -2.04
N VAL A 123 -9.23 0.48 -1.56
CA VAL A 123 -10.38 0.30 -0.68
C VAL A 123 -9.91 -0.41 0.59
N PHE A 124 -10.65 -0.26 1.67
CA PHE A 124 -10.34 -0.94 2.93
C PHE A 124 -11.02 -2.31 2.98
N GLY A 125 -10.27 -3.30 3.47
CA GLY A 125 -10.79 -4.58 3.90
C GLY A 125 -11.32 -4.54 5.34
N ASN A 126 -11.57 -5.71 5.91
CA ASN A 126 -12.06 -5.79 7.29
C ASN A 126 -10.94 -5.57 8.32
N HIS A 127 -9.71 -5.97 8.03
CA HIS A 127 -8.57 -5.84 8.95
C HIS A 127 -7.93 -4.44 8.95
N ASP A 128 -8.07 -3.66 7.90
CA ASP A 128 -7.45 -2.33 7.78
C ASP A 128 -7.91 -1.33 8.86
N SER A 129 -9.06 -1.59 9.50
CA SER A 129 -9.63 -0.75 10.56
C SER A 129 -9.51 -1.32 11.98
N GLU A 130 -8.83 -2.44 12.17
CA GLU A 130 -8.76 -3.17 13.45
C GLU A 130 -7.50 -2.85 14.26
N GLY A 131 -6.51 -2.15 13.71
CA GLY A 131 -5.27 -1.78 14.39
C GLY A 131 -5.48 -0.80 15.54
N ILE A 132 -4.48 -0.65 16.41
CA ILE A 132 -4.49 0.26 17.56
C ILE A 132 -4.74 1.71 17.12
N HIS A 133 -4.25 2.08 15.96
CA HIS A 133 -4.51 3.35 15.28
C HIS A 133 -5.20 3.07 13.95
N ALA A 134 -6.43 2.57 14.04
CA ALA A 134 -7.23 2.24 12.87
C ALA A 134 -7.29 3.41 11.87
N LEU A 135 -7.18 3.09 10.59
CA LEU A 135 -7.46 4.05 9.53
C LEU A 135 -8.95 4.37 9.59
N SER A 136 -9.30 5.65 9.72
CA SER A 136 -10.71 6.05 9.72
C SER A 136 -11.25 5.97 8.29
N ARG A 137 -12.51 5.56 8.20
CA ARG A 137 -13.25 5.48 6.92
C ARG A 137 -13.96 6.80 6.57
N GLU A 138 -13.52 7.91 7.20
CA GLU A 138 -14.08 9.25 6.94
C GLU A 138 -13.69 9.78 5.57
#